data_571cfab8b04456ab39376c9948cb50fd
#
_entry.id   571cfab8b04456ab39376c9948cb50fd
#
_cell.length_a   1.000
_cell.length_b   1.000
_cell.length_c   1.000
_cell.angle_alpha   90.00
_cell.angle_beta   90.00
_cell.angle_gamma   90.00
#
_symmetry.space_group_name_H-M   'P 1'
#
loop_
_entity.id
_entity.type
_entity.pdbx_description
1 polymer ?
#
loop_
_entity_poly.entity_id
_entity_poly.type
_entity_poly.pdbx_seq_one_letter_code
_entity_poly.pdbx_strand_id
1 'polypeptide(L)'
;MKKFVIEREKLKENARIIEKKAGVPVFAVLKADGYGFGMKQMAEILKETGIRMFAVTEPEDAQRLRDWGYTEEDILVMRSTAMADEAYQVVQANAIATVGSPEAAQCLNEVAQGCGMQAKAHVKIDTGMGRYGFLPDQYAEIKKVYTACPGIQVTGIYTHFHSSFADEAATRGQYKQLCHIISQLEADGICVGMRHAANSNGVFRYDDMMLDAVRVGSAFTGRIVNGAKYGLSRLGYLESRVIETRTVPKGHTFGYGAGYVAKDTTRVAVVPVGYTDGFSVEKKRDLFRPRDVMRYVKNDLEDGRGKGNIYISIAGHRVRVLGHVGLCHVSCDVTGLDIKNGDTAILDVNPLYLSPLVTKEYV
;
A
#
# COMPACT_ATOMS: atom_id res chain seq x y z
N MET A 1 -0.81 -24.52 -12.84
CA MET A 1 0.22 -23.72 -12.13
C MET A 1 -0.46 -22.48 -11.59
N LYS A 2 -0.15 -22.02 -10.38
CA LYS A 2 -0.72 -20.81 -9.77
C LYS A 2 0.09 -19.59 -10.19
N LYS A 3 -0.56 -18.47 -10.51
CA LYS A 3 0.10 -17.20 -10.81
C LYS A 3 -0.75 -16.01 -10.33
N PHE A 4 -0.10 -14.95 -9.92
CA PHE A 4 -0.75 -13.68 -9.64
C PHE A 4 -0.64 -12.79 -10.86
N VAL A 5 -1.77 -12.58 -11.54
CA VAL A 5 -1.86 -11.81 -12.78
C VAL A 5 -2.05 -10.34 -12.44
N ILE A 6 -1.26 -9.46 -13.07
CA ILE A 6 -1.27 -8.01 -12.84
C ILE A 6 -1.44 -7.30 -14.19
N GLU A 7 -2.51 -6.55 -14.33
CA GLU A 7 -2.88 -5.87 -15.57
C GLU A 7 -2.13 -4.54 -15.71
N ARG A 8 -1.11 -4.49 -16.58
CA ARG A 8 -0.25 -3.31 -16.81
C ARG A 8 -1.05 -2.09 -17.23
N GLU A 9 -1.95 -2.24 -18.19
CA GLU A 9 -2.73 -1.12 -18.73
C GLU A 9 -3.69 -0.53 -17.69
N LYS A 10 -4.26 -1.35 -16.79
CA LYS A 10 -5.04 -0.83 -15.66
C LYS A 10 -4.18 -0.03 -14.69
N LEU A 11 -2.93 -0.45 -14.43
CA LEU A 11 -2.01 0.30 -13.59
C LEU A 11 -1.68 1.66 -14.22
N LYS A 12 -1.39 1.70 -15.51
CA LYS A 12 -1.14 2.95 -16.24
C LYS A 12 -2.35 3.87 -16.24
N GLU A 13 -3.54 3.31 -16.42
CA GLU A 13 -4.77 4.12 -16.39
C GLU A 13 -5.04 4.69 -14.98
N ASN A 14 -4.86 3.89 -13.94
CA ASN A 14 -4.91 4.40 -12.56
C ASN A 14 -3.89 5.54 -12.34
N ALA A 15 -2.68 5.41 -12.86
CA ALA A 15 -1.66 6.45 -12.77
C ALA A 15 -2.10 7.75 -13.45
N ARG A 16 -2.62 7.68 -14.68
CA ARG A 16 -3.15 8.85 -15.42
C ARG A 16 -4.29 9.54 -14.65
N ILE A 17 -5.22 8.75 -14.09
CA ILE A 17 -6.32 9.29 -13.27
C ILE A 17 -5.77 10.02 -12.04
N ILE A 18 -4.78 9.43 -11.37
CA ILE A 18 -4.14 10.00 -10.17
C ILE A 18 -3.41 11.30 -10.52
N GLU A 19 -2.56 11.30 -11.55
CA GLU A 19 -1.81 12.49 -11.99
C GLU A 19 -2.73 13.63 -12.40
N LYS A 20 -3.78 13.32 -13.18
CA LYS A 20 -4.81 14.30 -13.57
C LYS A 20 -5.54 14.86 -12.34
N LYS A 21 -5.87 14.02 -11.35
CA LYS A 21 -6.57 14.44 -10.13
C LYS A 21 -5.68 15.28 -9.22
N ALA A 22 -4.41 14.90 -9.10
CA ALA A 22 -3.44 15.61 -8.27
C ALA A 22 -3.11 17.00 -8.82
N GLY A 23 -2.90 17.12 -10.13
CA GLY A 23 -2.50 18.36 -10.79
C GLY A 23 -1.11 18.88 -10.39
N VAL A 24 -0.39 18.12 -9.58
CA VAL A 24 0.97 18.39 -9.07
C VAL A 24 1.82 17.10 -9.15
N PRO A 25 3.15 17.18 -9.05
CA PRO A 25 4.04 16.02 -9.02
C PRO A 25 3.61 14.95 -8.00
N VAL A 26 3.80 13.68 -8.36
CA VAL A 26 3.39 12.54 -7.56
C VAL A 26 4.61 11.72 -7.14
N PHE A 27 4.83 11.59 -5.85
CA PHE A 27 5.69 10.53 -5.31
C PHE A 27 4.95 9.19 -5.38
N ALA A 28 5.41 8.29 -6.23
CA ALA A 28 4.92 6.92 -6.25
C ALA A 28 5.50 6.13 -5.07
N VAL A 29 4.64 5.80 -4.12
CA VAL A 29 5.03 5.06 -2.91
C VAL A 29 5.07 3.57 -3.21
N LEU A 30 6.25 2.95 -3.10
CA LEU A 30 6.53 1.57 -3.49
C LEU A 30 6.83 0.62 -2.32
N LYS A 31 6.56 1.03 -1.09
CA LYS A 31 6.81 0.22 0.13
C LYS A 31 6.15 -1.17 0.07
N ALA A 32 6.67 -2.09 0.89
CA ALA A 32 6.18 -3.47 0.98
C ALA A 32 6.14 -4.15 -0.39
N ASP A 33 7.29 -4.11 -1.11
CA ASP A 33 7.45 -4.67 -2.45
C ASP A 33 6.36 -4.18 -3.43
N GLY A 34 6.18 -2.84 -3.51
CA GLY A 34 5.12 -2.25 -4.35
C GLY A 34 3.71 -2.67 -3.91
N TYR A 35 3.44 -2.69 -2.61
CA TYR A 35 2.18 -3.21 -2.04
C TYR A 35 1.89 -4.67 -2.39
N GLY A 36 2.94 -5.49 -2.53
CA GLY A 36 2.86 -6.89 -2.90
C GLY A 36 2.80 -7.15 -4.41
N PHE A 37 2.82 -6.10 -5.23
CA PHE A 37 2.81 -6.22 -6.69
C PHE A 37 4.20 -6.41 -7.31
N GLY A 38 5.28 -6.16 -6.59
CA GLY A 38 6.66 -6.17 -7.09
C GLY A 38 7.17 -4.76 -7.34
N MET A 39 8.11 -4.31 -6.50
CA MET A 39 8.61 -2.92 -6.53
C MET A 39 9.24 -2.56 -7.88
N LYS A 40 10.07 -3.46 -8.45
CA LYS A 40 10.77 -3.20 -9.70
C LYS A 40 9.81 -2.93 -10.85
N GLN A 41 8.88 -3.86 -11.08
CA GLN A 41 7.92 -3.77 -12.18
C GLN A 41 6.93 -2.61 -12.00
N MET A 42 6.49 -2.36 -10.74
CA MET A 42 5.66 -1.18 -10.45
C MET A 42 6.40 0.12 -10.81
N ALA A 43 7.67 0.24 -10.41
CA ALA A 43 8.49 1.41 -10.74
C ALA A 43 8.65 1.59 -12.26
N GLU A 44 8.95 0.49 -12.99
CA GLU A 44 9.08 0.50 -14.45
C GLU A 44 7.80 1.01 -15.13
N ILE A 45 6.65 0.43 -14.79
CA ILE A 45 5.38 0.81 -15.40
C ILE A 45 4.99 2.26 -15.07
N LEU A 46 5.20 2.68 -13.82
CA LEU A 46 4.89 4.05 -13.41
C LEU A 46 5.86 5.07 -14.06
N LYS A 47 7.12 4.71 -14.27
CA LYS A 47 8.07 5.53 -15.04
C LYS A 47 7.62 5.72 -16.51
N GLU A 48 7.00 4.70 -17.12
CA GLU A 48 6.44 4.80 -18.48
C GLU A 48 5.28 5.81 -18.55
N THR A 49 4.54 6.07 -17.46
CA THR A 49 3.48 7.10 -17.42
C THR A 49 3.99 8.51 -17.20
N GLY A 50 5.27 8.70 -16.92
CA GLY A 50 5.87 10.02 -16.68
C GLY A 50 6.27 10.28 -15.22
N ILE A 51 5.95 9.39 -14.30
CA ILE A 51 6.34 9.54 -12.89
C ILE A 51 7.87 9.48 -12.75
N ARG A 52 8.44 10.46 -12.03
CA ARG A 52 9.90 10.60 -11.80
C ARG A 52 10.27 10.69 -10.34
N MET A 53 9.29 10.60 -9.44
CA MET A 53 9.50 10.70 -8.00
C MET A 53 8.98 9.44 -7.34
N PHE A 54 9.84 8.73 -6.61
CA PHE A 54 9.49 7.51 -5.90
C PHE A 54 9.64 7.70 -4.39
N ALA A 55 8.91 6.92 -3.61
CA ALA A 55 9.05 6.91 -2.16
C ALA A 55 9.02 5.49 -1.62
N VAL A 56 9.99 5.17 -0.77
CA VAL A 56 10.13 3.88 -0.10
C VAL A 56 10.16 4.08 1.41
N THR A 57 10.12 2.99 2.19
CA THR A 57 10.28 3.07 3.64
C THR A 57 11.66 2.65 4.09
N GLU A 58 12.25 1.68 3.44
CA GLU A 58 13.54 1.10 3.83
C GLU A 58 14.68 1.70 2.99
N PRO A 59 15.83 2.06 3.61
CA PRO A 59 17.02 2.54 2.89
C PRO A 59 17.49 1.58 1.80
N GLU A 60 17.43 0.27 2.06
CA GLU A 60 17.80 -0.77 1.11
C GLU A 60 16.96 -0.75 -0.16
N ASP A 61 15.67 -0.37 -0.05
CA ASP A 61 14.80 -0.25 -1.21
C ASP A 61 15.19 0.94 -2.10
N ALA A 62 15.72 2.02 -1.51
CA ALA A 62 16.28 3.13 -2.27
C ALA A 62 17.53 2.68 -3.05
N GLN A 63 18.44 1.93 -2.42
CA GLN A 63 19.61 1.36 -3.09
C GLN A 63 19.20 0.41 -4.22
N ARG A 64 18.22 -0.47 -3.99
CA ARG A 64 17.71 -1.37 -5.06
C ARG A 64 17.19 -0.60 -6.26
N LEU A 65 16.46 0.51 -6.05
CA LEU A 65 16.03 1.36 -7.16
C LEU A 65 17.22 1.92 -7.92
N ARG A 66 18.28 2.40 -7.25
CA ARG A 66 19.51 2.86 -7.90
C ARG A 66 20.19 1.75 -8.70
N ASP A 67 20.29 0.55 -8.14
CA ASP A 67 20.88 -0.63 -8.81
C ASP A 67 20.10 -1.05 -10.06
N TRP A 68 18.79 -0.77 -10.09
CA TRP A 68 17.93 -0.99 -11.27
C TRP A 68 17.96 0.15 -12.29
N GLY A 69 18.80 1.17 -12.09
CA GLY A 69 19.03 2.25 -13.05
C GLY A 69 18.13 3.47 -12.89
N TYR A 70 17.51 3.66 -11.71
CA TYR A 70 16.76 4.88 -11.39
C TYR A 70 17.71 5.95 -10.84
N THR A 71 18.62 6.46 -11.66
CA THR A 71 19.71 7.38 -11.26
C THR A 71 19.26 8.84 -11.19
N GLU A 72 18.33 9.24 -12.06
CA GLU A 72 17.86 10.61 -12.19
C GLU A 72 16.59 10.91 -11.38
N GLU A 73 15.91 9.87 -10.92
CA GLU A 73 14.66 10.00 -10.20
C GLU A 73 14.89 10.41 -8.74
N ASP A 74 14.02 11.26 -8.21
CA ASP A 74 14.00 11.54 -6.78
C ASP A 74 13.45 10.33 -6.01
N ILE A 75 14.21 9.86 -5.02
CA ILE A 75 13.81 8.73 -4.17
C ILE A 75 13.75 9.21 -2.72
N LEU A 76 12.54 9.30 -2.17
CA LEU A 76 12.30 9.68 -0.78
C LEU A 76 12.25 8.44 0.12
N VAL A 77 13.14 8.33 1.09
CA VAL A 77 13.05 7.36 2.18
C VAL A 77 12.16 7.97 3.27
N MET A 78 10.91 7.48 3.40
CA MET A 78 9.89 8.08 4.26
C MET A 78 10.07 7.77 5.75
N ARG A 79 10.92 6.83 6.11
CA ARG A 79 11.25 6.48 7.49
C ARG A 79 12.39 7.38 8.00
N SER A 80 12.16 8.06 9.12
CA SER A 80 13.22 8.76 9.84
C SER A 80 14.07 7.75 10.63
N THR A 81 15.36 7.94 10.65
CA THR A 81 16.31 7.11 11.41
C THR A 81 17.38 7.96 12.06
N ALA A 82 17.84 7.55 13.25
CA ALA A 82 19.03 8.07 13.93
C ALA A 82 20.14 7.01 13.97
N MET A 83 20.08 5.99 13.12
CA MET A 83 21.08 4.94 13.02
C MET A 83 22.06 5.29 11.90
N ALA A 84 23.36 5.33 12.23
CA ALA A 84 24.40 5.80 11.31
C ALA A 84 24.57 4.93 10.07
N ASP A 85 24.41 3.62 10.19
CA ASP A 85 24.48 2.67 9.09
C ASP A 85 23.33 2.88 8.08
N GLU A 86 22.11 3.13 8.56
CA GLU A 86 20.97 3.45 7.71
C GLU A 86 21.10 4.85 7.07
N ALA A 87 21.54 5.85 7.84
CA ALA A 87 21.82 7.18 7.30
C ALA A 87 22.91 7.11 6.20
N TYR A 88 23.95 6.30 6.39
CA TYR A 88 24.99 6.06 5.40
C TYR A 88 24.41 5.45 4.11
N GLN A 89 23.54 4.45 4.21
CA GLN A 89 22.88 3.86 3.04
C GLN A 89 22.06 4.90 2.26
N VAL A 90 21.29 5.77 2.95
CA VAL A 90 20.50 6.83 2.30
C VAL A 90 21.41 7.83 1.58
N VAL A 91 22.54 8.21 2.19
CA VAL A 91 23.53 9.12 1.60
C VAL A 91 24.16 8.49 0.36
N GLN A 92 24.62 7.22 0.45
CA GLN A 92 25.23 6.51 -0.67
C GLN A 92 24.28 6.28 -1.84
N ALA A 93 23.01 6.02 -1.56
CA ALA A 93 21.98 5.91 -2.57
C ALA A 93 21.60 7.27 -3.21
N ASN A 94 22.18 8.40 -2.78
CA ASN A 94 21.76 9.75 -3.17
C ASN A 94 20.21 9.89 -3.08
N ALA A 95 19.65 9.35 -1.99
CA ALA A 95 18.21 9.42 -1.74
C ALA A 95 17.88 10.61 -0.84
N ILE A 96 16.63 11.04 -0.84
CA ILE A 96 16.13 12.09 0.04
C ILE A 96 15.80 11.43 1.38
N ALA A 97 16.51 11.81 2.43
CA ALA A 97 16.23 11.34 3.78
C ALA A 97 14.97 11.98 4.38
N THR A 98 14.33 11.31 5.31
CA THR A 98 13.34 11.92 6.21
C THR A 98 14.01 12.28 7.53
N VAL A 99 13.95 13.54 7.93
CA VAL A 99 14.41 14.02 9.23
C VAL A 99 13.19 14.35 10.10
N GLY A 100 13.03 13.59 11.19
CA GLY A 100 11.86 13.68 12.07
C GLY A 100 12.19 13.86 13.54
N SER A 101 13.47 14.04 13.91
CA SER A 101 13.93 14.36 15.28
C SER A 101 15.28 15.03 15.27
N PRO A 102 15.69 15.69 16.38
CA PRO A 102 17.03 16.25 16.53
C PRO A 102 18.13 15.20 16.35
N GLU A 103 17.94 14.00 16.88
CA GLU A 103 18.90 12.90 16.80
C GLU A 103 19.06 12.41 15.36
N ALA A 104 17.96 12.33 14.60
CA ALA A 104 18.00 11.97 13.18
C ALA A 104 18.71 13.07 12.36
N ALA A 105 18.50 14.34 12.68
CA ALA A 105 19.18 15.46 12.04
C ALA A 105 20.69 15.42 12.31
N GLN A 106 21.07 15.24 13.56
CA GLN A 106 22.48 15.16 13.96
C GLN A 106 23.17 13.99 13.27
N CYS A 107 22.58 12.78 13.35
CA CYS A 107 23.13 11.58 12.75
C CYS A 107 23.33 11.74 11.23
N LEU A 108 22.31 12.20 10.50
CA LEU A 108 22.42 12.42 9.06
C LEU A 108 23.47 13.48 8.70
N ASN A 109 23.53 14.57 9.47
CA ASN A 109 24.53 15.64 9.28
C ASN A 109 25.96 15.11 9.45
N GLU A 110 26.22 14.36 10.52
CA GLU A 110 27.55 13.79 10.82
C GLU A 110 27.97 12.78 9.74
N VAL A 111 27.06 11.87 9.34
CA VAL A 111 27.31 10.88 8.30
C VAL A 111 27.58 11.55 6.95
N ALA A 112 26.78 12.52 6.55
CA ALA A 112 26.97 13.22 5.28
C ALA A 112 28.31 13.96 5.24
N GLN A 113 28.68 14.66 6.31
CA GLN A 113 29.98 15.32 6.43
C GLN A 113 31.14 14.31 6.41
N GLY A 114 31.00 13.18 7.12
CA GLY A 114 31.98 12.10 7.11
C GLY A 114 32.21 11.48 5.72
N CYS A 115 31.18 11.49 4.87
CA CYS A 115 31.27 11.08 3.48
C CYS A 115 31.78 12.17 2.54
N GLY A 116 31.99 13.40 3.00
CA GLY A 116 32.30 14.56 2.14
C GLY A 116 31.14 14.94 1.21
N MET A 117 29.89 14.61 1.58
CA MET A 117 28.69 14.81 0.78
C MET A 117 27.72 15.75 1.52
N GLN A 118 26.72 16.23 0.78
CA GLN A 118 25.56 16.91 1.36
C GLN A 118 24.32 16.04 1.12
N ALA A 119 23.65 15.61 2.21
CA ALA A 119 22.48 14.78 2.13
C ALA A 119 21.22 15.63 1.85
N LYS A 120 20.46 15.27 0.82
CA LYS A 120 19.10 15.83 0.62
C LYS A 120 18.17 15.32 1.72
N ALA A 121 17.32 16.17 2.27
CA ALA A 121 16.37 15.76 3.29
C ALA A 121 15.02 16.49 3.18
N HIS A 122 13.95 15.79 3.54
CA HIS A 122 12.66 16.39 3.85
C HIS A 122 12.39 16.35 5.34
N VAL A 123 12.06 17.49 5.92
CA VAL A 123 11.67 17.60 7.33
C VAL A 123 10.26 17.07 7.51
N LYS A 124 10.08 16.16 8.46
CA LYS A 124 8.77 15.61 8.75
C LYS A 124 8.19 16.18 10.03
N ILE A 125 6.94 16.66 9.92
CA ILE A 125 6.14 17.12 11.05
C ILE A 125 5.13 16.03 11.43
N ASP A 126 5.09 15.62 12.68
CA ASP A 126 4.05 14.74 13.21
C ASP A 126 2.87 15.56 13.71
N THR A 127 1.88 15.71 12.86
CA THR A 127 0.64 16.42 13.16
C THR A 127 -0.44 15.50 13.75
N GLY A 128 -0.07 14.32 14.25
CA GLY A 128 -0.98 13.40 14.92
C GLY A 128 -0.95 11.96 14.42
N MET A 129 0.01 11.58 13.57
CA MET A 129 0.17 10.16 13.17
C MET A 129 0.80 9.32 14.30
N GLY A 130 1.61 9.95 15.19
CA GLY A 130 2.20 9.29 16.35
C GLY A 130 3.24 8.23 16.03
N ARG A 131 4.10 8.48 15.04
CA ARG A 131 5.10 7.48 14.61
C ARG A 131 6.52 8.03 14.60
N TYR A 132 6.80 9.04 13.84
CA TYR A 132 8.03 9.83 13.76
C TYR A 132 7.71 11.18 13.10
N GLY A 133 8.53 12.18 13.39
CA GLY A 133 8.34 13.57 12.98
C GLY A 133 8.44 14.51 14.17
N PHE A 134 8.93 15.70 13.93
CA PHE A 134 8.91 16.76 14.94
C PHE A 134 7.48 17.09 15.34
N LEU A 135 7.22 17.29 16.61
CA LEU A 135 5.93 17.81 17.05
C LEU A 135 5.82 19.29 16.66
N PRO A 136 4.60 19.81 16.43
CA PRO A 136 4.39 21.20 16.02
C PRO A 136 4.92 22.26 17.00
N ASP A 137 5.06 21.93 18.28
CA ASP A 137 5.62 22.80 19.33
C ASP A 137 7.16 22.80 19.38
N GLN A 138 7.82 21.91 18.65
CA GLN A 138 9.29 21.83 18.54
C GLN A 138 9.84 22.76 17.44
N TYR A 139 9.32 23.97 17.33
CA TYR A 139 9.69 24.89 16.25
C TYR A 139 11.19 25.22 16.22
N ALA A 140 11.80 25.41 17.39
CA ALA A 140 13.24 25.74 17.50
C ALA A 140 14.14 24.59 16.96
N GLU A 141 13.77 23.35 17.22
CA GLU A 141 14.46 22.14 16.73
C GLU A 141 14.27 21.98 15.23
N ILE A 142 13.05 22.21 14.73
CA ILE A 142 12.74 22.21 13.29
C ILE A 142 13.62 23.24 12.57
N LYS A 143 13.67 24.49 13.07
CA LYS A 143 14.47 25.57 12.51
C LYS A 143 15.97 25.23 12.46
N LYS A 144 16.50 24.57 13.49
CA LYS A 144 17.91 24.13 13.54
C LYS A 144 18.28 23.19 12.40
N VAL A 145 17.37 22.33 11.91
CA VAL A 145 17.65 21.45 10.76
C VAL A 145 18.01 22.28 9.52
N TYR A 146 17.36 23.42 9.31
CA TYR A 146 17.62 24.32 8.18
C TYR A 146 18.85 25.20 8.37
N THR A 147 19.19 25.55 9.61
CA THR A 147 20.17 26.62 9.89
C THR A 147 21.47 26.15 10.51
N ALA A 148 21.50 24.96 11.12
CA ALA A 148 22.64 24.49 11.92
C ALA A 148 23.16 23.09 11.49
N CYS A 149 22.68 22.51 10.40
CA CYS A 149 23.09 21.21 9.89
C CYS A 149 23.74 21.36 8.48
N PRO A 150 25.01 21.76 8.37
CA PRO A 150 25.65 22.05 7.07
C PRO A 150 25.80 20.84 6.16
N GLY A 151 25.82 19.61 6.70
CA GLY A 151 25.79 18.36 5.93
C GLY A 151 24.42 18.03 5.36
N ILE A 152 23.37 18.80 5.68
CA ILE A 152 22.01 18.56 5.20
C ILE A 152 21.57 19.68 4.27
N GLN A 153 21.10 19.32 3.09
CA GLN A 153 20.32 20.19 2.22
C GLN A 153 18.83 19.88 2.40
N VAL A 154 18.09 20.71 3.11
CA VAL A 154 16.64 20.51 3.23
C VAL A 154 15.97 20.92 1.93
N THR A 155 15.35 19.95 1.28
CA THR A 155 14.68 20.11 -0.02
C THR A 155 13.16 20.00 0.07
N GLY A 156 12.61 19.75 1.28
CA GLY A 156 11.17 19.73 1.47
C GLY A 156 10.73 19.57 2.92
N ILE A 157 9.42 19.70 3.11
CA ILE A 157 8.72 19.53 4.39
C ILE A 157 7.38 18.82 4.19
N TYR A 158 7.00 17.93 5.12
CA TYR A 158 5.76 17.19 4.97
C TYR A 158 5.16 16.67 6.27
N THR A 159 3.88 16.29 6.18
CA THR A 159 3.19 15.47 7.19
C THR A 159 2.53 14.24 6.57
N HIS A 160 1.90 13.39 7.41
CA HIS A 160 1.13 12.24 6.94
C HIS A 160 -0.23 12.17 7.65
N PHE A 161 -1.30 12.28 6.88
CA PHE A 161 -2.68 12.21 7.38
C PHE A 161 -3.03 10.80 7.88
N HIS A 162 -3.51 10.70 9.11
CA HIS A 162 -3.88 9.42 9.72
C HIS A 162 -5.29 8.94 9.35
N SER A 163 -6.20 9.85 9.01
CA SER A 163 -7.62 9.53 8.79
C SER A 163 -8.21 10.15 7.53
N SER A 164 -7.41 10.47 6.51
CA SER A 164 -7.89 11.09 5.27
C SER A 164 -8.99 10.32 4.55
N PHE A 165 -9.16 9.03 4.86
CA PHE A 165 -10.20 8.17 4.31
C PHE A 165 -11.56 8.29 5.04
N ALA A 166 -11.61 8.84 6.27
CA ALA A 166 -12.80 8.77 7.12
C ALA A 166 -13.14 10.05 7.87
N ASP A 167 -12.14 10.85 8.30
CA ASP A 167 -12.31 11.99 9.20
C ASP A 167 -11.74 13.27 8.58
N GLU A 168 -12.63 14.11 8.06
CA GLU A 168 -12.27 15.37 7.43
C GLU A 168 -11.76 16.39 8.45
N ALA A 169 -12.41 16.50 9.60
CA ALA A 169 -12.04 17.50 10.62
C ALA A 169 -10.62 17.24 11.14
N ALA A 170 -10.31 15.99 11.46
CA ALA A 170 -8.95 15.60 11.87
C ALA A 170 -7.92 15.84 10.76
N THR A 171 -8.26 15.52 9.51
CA THR A 171 -7.36 15.72 8.36
C THR A 171 -7.07 17.21 8.13
N ARG A 172 -8.11 18.07 8.18
CA ARG A 172 -7.96 19.52 8.07
C ARG A 172 -7.17 20.11 9.24
N GLY A 173 -7.34 19.57 10.45
CA GLY A 173 -6.55 19.94 11.63
C GLY A 173 -5.05 19.67 11.41
N GLN A 174 -4.71 18.46 10.93
CA GLN A 174 -3.33 18.09 10.60
C GLN A 174 -2.72 19.00 9.51
N TYR A 175 -3.50 19.29 8.46
CA TYR A 175 -3.07 20.17 7.37
C TYR A 175 -2.79 21.59 7.87
N LYS A 176 -3.68 22.16 8.69
CA LYS A 176 -3.50 23.50 9.29
C LYS A 176 -2.24 23.60 10.14
N GLN A 177 -1.94 22.56 10.94
CA GLN A 177 -0.71 22.53 11.74
C GLN A 177 0.54 22.56 10.86
N LEU A 178 0.59 21.76 9.78
CA LEU A 178 1.70 21.80 8.82
C LEU A 178 1.85 23.19 8.19
N CYS A 179 0.76 23.77 7.68
CA CYS A 179 0.78 25.09 7.06
C CYS A 179 1.24 26.18 8.03
N HIS A 180 0.87 26.08 9.33
CA HIS A 180 1.32 27.02 10.35
C HIS A 180 2.84 26.96 10.54
N ILE A 181 3.43 25.77 10.65
CA ILE A 181 4.90 25.62 10.75
C ILE A 181 5.60 26.16 9.49
N ILE A 182 5.07 25.86 8.30
CA ILE A 182 5.61 26.39 7.06
C ILE A 182 5.62 27.93 7.09
N SER A 183 4.48 28.56 7.44
CA SER A 183 4.39 30.02 7.50
C SER A 183 5.34 30.65 8.52
N GLN A 184 5.59 30.00 9.65
CA GLN A 184 6.56 30.47 10.63
C GLN A 184 8.00 30.41 10.08
N LEU A 185 8.37 29.30 9.41
CA LEU A 185 9.70 29.17 8.80
C LEU A 185 9.92 30.19 7.68
N GLU A 186 8.92 30.39 6.84
CA GLU A 186 8.94 31.38 5.75
C GLU A 186 9.03 32.83 6.29
N ALA A 187 8.34 33.13 7.39
CA ALA A 187 8.44 34.42 8.08
C ALA A 187 9.83 34.68 8.65
N ASP A 188 10.55 33.62 9.05
CA ASP A 188 11.96 33.69 9.45
C ASP A 188 12.97 33.71 8.28
N GLY A 189 12.47 33.83 7.04
CA GLY A 189 13.28 33.89 5.82
C GLY A 189 13.82 32.54 5.35
N ILE A 190 13.26 31.41 5.84
CA ILE A 190 13.71 30.06 5.51
C ILE A 190 12.92 29.54 4.30
N CYS A 191 13.63 29.11 3.25
CA CYS A 191 13.05 28.35 2.15
C CYS A 191 12.80 26.91 2.59
N VAL A 192 11.54 26.51 2.73
CA VAL A 192 11.16 25.19 3.24
C VAL A 192 11.29 24.06 2.20
N GLY A 193 11.49 24.39 0.91
CA GLY A 193 11.51 23.44 -0.20
C GLY A 193 10.12 22.92 -0.54
N MET A 194 10.06 21.72 -1.10
CA MET A 194 8.82 21.07 -1.56
C MET A 194 7.89 20.72 -0.40
N ARG A 195 6.68 21.22 -0.42
CA ARG A 195 5.65 20.97 0.61
C ARG A 195 4.72 19.86 0.15
N HIS A 196 4.50 18.84 0.99
CA HIS A 196 3.58 17.76 0.63
C HIS A 196 2.88 17.13 1.85
N ALA A 197 1.58 16.83 1.70
CA ALA A 197 0.75 16.26 2.78
C ALA A 197 -0.15 15.12 2.29
N ALA A 198 -0.87 15.32 1.18
CA ALA A 198 -1.89 14.41 0.70
C ALA A 198 -1.34 13.02 0.38
N ASN A 199 -2.00 12.00 0.93
CA ASN A 199 -1.80 10.59 0.61
C ASN A 199 -2.88 10.11 -0.38
N SER A 200 -2.90 8.83 -0.74
CA SER A 200 -3.83 8.25 -1.72
C SER A 200 -5.31 8.65 -1.51
N ASN A 201 -5.81 8.63 -0.28
CA ASN A 201 -7.20 9.06 -0.02
C ASN A 201 -7.33 10.59 0.00
N GLY A 202 -6.31 11.30 0.45
CA GLY A 202 -6.27 12.75 0.48
C GLY A 202 -6.44 13.36 -0.91
N VAL A 203 -5.74 12.81 -1.91
CA VAL A 203 -5.82 13.25 -3.31
C VAL A 203 -7.24 13.21 -3.87
N PHE A 204 -8.03 12.20 -3.51
CA PHE A 204 -9.38 12.04 -4.04
C PHE A 204 -10.47 12.75 -3.24
N ARG A 205 -10.15 13.20 -2.01
CA ARG A 205 -11.15 13.79 -1.11
C ARG A 205 -11.00 15.28 -0.86
N TYR A 206 -9.79 15.84 -1.03
CA TYR A 206 -9.48 17.21 -0.63
C TYR A 206 -8.69 17.95 -1.72
N ASP A 207 -9.37 18.67 -2.59
CA ASP A 207 -8.77 19.39 -3.72
C ASP A 207 -7.86 20.55 -3.27
N ASP A 208 -8.05 21.04 -2.05
CA ASP A 208 -7.34 22.18 -1.45
C ASP A 208 -6.09 21.78 -0.63
N MET A 209 -5.66 20.50 -0.67
CA MET A 209 -4.55 20.01 0.15
C MET A 209 -3.38 19.40 -0.63
N MET A 210 -3.27 19.68 -1.94
CA MET A 210 -2.23 19.06 -2.79
C MET A 210 -0.83 19.62 -2.51
N LEU A 211 -0.72 20.91 -2.18
CA LEU A 211 0.55 21.63 -2.03
C LEU A 211 1.42 21.51 -3.29
N ASP A 212 2.75 21.30 -3.13
CA ASP A 212 3.69 21.21 -4.25
C ASP A 212 3.81 19.78 -4.81
N ALA A 213 3.45 18.76 -4.02
CA ALA A 213 3.45 17.36 -4.42
C ALA A 213 2.52 16.51 -3.56
N VAL A 214 2.21 15.30 -4.04
CA VAL A 214 1.43 14.31 -3.30
C VAL A 214 2.18 12.98 -3.20
N ARG A 215 1.82 12.13 -2.22
CA ARG A 215 2.42 10.80 -2.05
C ARG A 215 1.34 9.73 -2.19
N VAL A 216 1.39 8.98 -3.27
CA VAL A 216 0.37 8.00 -3.64
C VAL A 216 0.97 6.60 -3.69
N GLY A 217 0.26 5.64 -3.11
CA GLY A 217 0.65 4.24 -3.14
C GLY A 217 -0.54 3.34 -3.45
N SER A 218 -1.40 3.05 -2.49
CA SER A 218 -2.53 2.14 -2.65
C SER A 218 -3.53 2.53 -3.76
N ALA A 219 -3.62 3.81 -4.12
CA ALA A 219 -4.48 4.24 -5.22
C ALA A 219 -4.01 3.73 -6.58
N PHE A 220 -2.70 3.55 -6.81
CA PHE A 220 -2.20 2.94 -8.05
C PHE A 220 -2.76 1.54 -8.25
N THR A 221 -3.01 0.82 -7.18
CA THR A 221 -3.57 -0.54 -7.22
C THR A 221 -5.11 -0.57 -7.17
N GLY A 222 -5.75 0.61 -7.18
CA GLY A 222 -7.19 0.75 -7.04
C GLY A 222 -7.74 0.41 -5.65
N ARG A 223 -6.87 0.21 -4.65
CA ARG A 223 -7.23 -0.27 -3.31
C ARG A 223 -7.30 0.88 -2.30
N ILE A 224 -8.19 1.84 -2.57
CA ILE A 224 -8.58 2.92 -1.64
C ILE A 224 -10.08 2.89 -1.38
N VAL A 225 -10.53 3.59 -0.34
CA VAL A 225 -11.96 3.74 -0.06
C VAL A 225 -12.63 4.42 -1.25
N ASN A 226 -13.69 3.78 -1.77
CA ASN A 226 -14.43 4.25 -2.94
C ASN A 226 -13.61 4.39 -4.24
N GLY A 227 -12.50 3.66 -4.40
CA GLY A 227 -11.63 3.76 -5.58
C GLY A 227 -12.38 3.67 -6.91
N ALA A 228 -13.34 2.74 -7.03
CA ALA A 228 -14.16 2.58 -8.23
C ALA A 228 -15.01 3.83 -8.58
N LYS A 229 -15.49 4.58 -7.56
CA LYS A 229 -16.21 5.85 -7.79
C LYS A 229 -15.32 6.95 -8.38
N TYR A 230 -14.01 6.82 -8.17
CA TYR A 230 -13.02 7.73 -8.73
C TYR A 230 -12.46 7.25 -10.08
N GLY A 231 -13.02 6.16 -10.63
CA GLY A 231 -12.57 5.56 -11.89
C GLY A 231 -11.37 4.63 -11.75
N LEU A 232 -10.88 4.38 -10.53
CA LEU A 232 -9.75 3.49 -10.31
C LEU A 232 -10.15 2.03 -10.45
N SER A 233 -9.40 1.28 -11.23
CA SER A 233 -9.53 -0.16 -11.39
C SER A 233 -8.72 -0.90 -10.32
N ARG A 234 -9.34 -1.87 -9.64
CA ARG A 234 -8.64 -2.77 -8.73
C ARG A 234 -7.77 -3.73 -9.53
N LEU A 235 -6.48 -3.77 -9.21
CA LEU A 235 -5.48 -4.60 -9.89
C LEU A 235 -5.30 -5.94 -9.21
N GLY A 236 -4.93 -6.91 -10.01
CA GLY A 236 -4.36 -8.18 -9.60
C GLY A 236 -5.38 -9.20 -9.10
N TYR A 237 -5.24 -10.40 -9.57
CA TYR A 237 -6.00 -11.57 -9.15
C TYR A 237 -5.10 -12.82 -9.17
N LEU A 238 -5.43 -13.79 -8.33
CA LEU A 238 -4.78 -15.10 -8.36
C LEU A 238 -5.49 -15.98 -9.40
N GLU A 239 -4.73 -16.50 -10.35
CA GLU A 239 -5.20 -17.46 -11.36
C GLU A 239 -4.70 -18.87 -11.01
N SER A 240 -5.59 -19.82 -11.14
CA SER A 240 -5.30 -21.25 -11.01
C SER A 240 -6.18 -22.05 -11.97
N ARG A 241 -6.23 -23.37 -11.83
CA ARG A 241 -7.06 -24.25 -12.66
C ARG A 241 -7.80 -25.28 -11.81
N VAL A 242 -8.94 -25.70 -12.29
CA VAL A 242 -9.64 -26.87 -11.74
C VAL A 242 -8.78 -28.11 -11.97
N ILE A 243 -8.46 -28.84 -10.90
CA ILE A 243 -7.66 -30.08 -10.98
C ILE A 243 -8.51 -31.32 -11.03
N GLU A 244 -9.71 -31.27 -10.45
CA GLU A 244 -10.62 -32.40 -10.37
C GLU A 244 -12.07 -31.92 -10.30
N THR A 245 -12.97 -32.62 -10.99
CA THR A 245 -14.41 -32.48 -10.80
C THR A 245 -15.00 -33.84 -10.42
N ARG A 246 -15.92 -33.85 -9.45
CA ARG A 246 -16.61 -35.05 -8.99
C ARG A 246 -18.00 -34.76 -8.48
N THR A 247 -18.86 -35.78 -8.46
CA THR A 247 -20.21 -35.69 -7.89
C THR A 247 -20.22 -36.43 -6.55
N VAL A 248 -20.79 -35.77 -5.53
CA VAL A 248 -20.95 -36.35 -4.19
C VAL A 248 -22.43 -36.43 -3.81
N PRO A 249 -22.84 -37.44 -3.02
CA PRO A 249 -24.24 -37.59 -2.62
C PRO A 249 -24.63 -36.56 -1.55
N LYS A 250 -25.92 -36.39 -1.34
CA LYS A 250 -26.49 -35.71 -0.17
C LYS A 250 -25.91 -36.25 1.12
N GLY A 251 -25.60 -35.37 2.07
CA GLY A 251 -25.00 -35.71 3.37
C GLY A 251 -23.47 -35.79 3.34
N HIS A 252 -22.82 -35.69 2.17
CA HIS A 252 -21.35 -35.65 2.09
C HIS A 252 -20.83 -34.36 2.74
N THR A 253 -19.71 -34.48 3.48
CA THR A 253 -19.10 -33.37 4.22
C THR A 253 -17.93 -32.77 3.48
N PHE A 254 -17.65 -31.46 3.72
CA PHE A 254 -16.55 -30.72 3.10
C PHE A 254 -15.69 -30.02 4.16
N GLY A 255 -14.38 -30.15 3.98
CA GLY A 255 -13.36 -29.44 4.76
C GLY A 255 -13.18 -30.01 6.18
N TYR A 256 -12.22 -29.43 6.89
CA TYR A 256 -11.95 -29.78 8.28
C TYR A 256 -13.16 -29.48 9.16
N GLY A 257 -13.42 -30.36 10.14
CA GLY A 257 -14.53 -30.22 11.07
C GLY A 257 -15.91 -30.35 10.41
N ALA A 258 -16.02 -30.91 9.19
CA ALA A 258 -17.26 -31.03 8.44
C ALA A 258 -17.98 -29.66 8.29
N GLY A 259 -17.26 -28.60 7.99
CA GLY A 259 -17.73 -27.21 7.98
C GLY A 259 -18.90 -26.93 7.01
N TYR A 260 -19.16 -27.83 6.08
CA TYR A 260 -20.35 -27.84 5.23
C TYR A 260 -20.82 -29.26 4.94
N VAL A 261 -22.12 -29.46 4.90
CA VAL A 261 -22.74 -30.75 4.55
C VAL A 261 -23.61 -30.55 3.30
N ALA A 262 -23.40 -31.38 2.28
CA ALA A 262 -24.17 -31.32 1.04
C ALA A 262 -25.66 -31.56 1.32
N LYS A 263 -26.50 -30.60 0.95
CA LYS A 263 -27.96 -30.68 1.13
C LYS A 263 -28.62 -31.60 0.10
N ASP A 264 -28.00 -31.70 -1.06
CA ASP A 264 -28.42 -32.50 -2.19
C ASP A 264 -27.22 -33.09 -2.92
N THR A 265 -27.42 -33.94 -3.91
CA THR A 265 -26.35 -34.40 -4.82
C THR A 265 -25.66 -33.19 -5.43
N THR A 266 -24.36 -33.03 -5.17
CA THR A 266 -23.60 -31.83 -5.49
C THR A 266 -22.43 -32.18 -6.41
N ARG A 267 -22.28 -31.45 -7.52
CA ARG A 267 -21.07 -31.50 -8.35
C ARG A 267 -20.05 -30.51 -7.86
N VAL A 268 -18.82 -30.96 -7.65
CA VAL A 268 -17.75 -30.20 -6.99
C VAL A 268 -16.56 -30.05 -7.94
N ALA A 269 -15.98 -28.86 -7.98
CA ALA A 269 -14.67 -28.62 -8.56
C ALA A 269 -13.65 -28.35 -7.45
N VAL A 270 -12.47 -28.95 -7.57
CA VAL A 270 -11.33 -28.73 -6.65
C VAL A 270 -10.34 -27.80 -7.33
N VAL A 271 -9.97 -26.73 -6.63
CA VAL A 271 -8.97 -25.76 -7.09
C VAL A 271 -7.79 -25.80 -6.11
N PRO A 272 -6.53 -25.97 -6.57
CA PRO A 272 -5.33 -26.11 -5.72
C PRO A 272 -4.83 -24.77 -5.23
N VAL A 273 -5.67 -24.03 -4.50
CA VAL A 273 -5.38 -22.74 -3.87
C VAL A 273 -5.92 -22.77 -2.45
N GLY A 274 -5.15 -22.25 -1.51
CA GLY A 274 -5.55 -22.18 -0.11
C GLY A 274 -4.97 -20.96 0.59
N TYR A 275 -5.04 -20.96 1.93
CA TYR A 275 -4.55 -19.83 2.70
C TYR A 275 -3.02 -19.68 2.68
N THR A 276 -2.25 -20.74 2.35
CA THR A 276 -0.80 -20.63 2.12
C THR A 276 -0.44 -19.85 0.84
N ASP A 277 -1.41 -19.68 -0.07
CA ASP A 277 -1.24 -18.86 -1.26
C ASP A 277 -1.70 -17.40 -1.04
N GLY A 278 -2.21 -17.08 0.16
CA GLY A 278 -2.77 -15.78 0.50
C GLY A 278 -4.29 -15.66 0.28
N PHE A 279 -4.97 -16.77 -0.13
CA PHE A 279 -6.40 -16.74 -0.33
C PHE A 279 -7.16 -16.77 1.00
N SER A 280 -8.12 -15.86 1.18
CA SER A 280 -8.90 -15.71 2.43
C SER A 280 -8.05 -15.41 3.67
N VAL A 281 -6.86 -14.80 3.48
CA VAL A 281 -6.02 -14.32 4.58
C VAL A 281 -6.33 -12.86 4.86
N GLU A 282 -6.57 -12.55 6.12
CA GLU A 282 -6.92 -11.22 6.59
C GLU A 282 -6.03 -10.77 7.74
N LYS A 283 -5.88 -9.44 7.88
CA LYS A 283 -5.22 -8.83 9.02
C LYS A 283 -6.02 -9.12 10.30
N LYS A 284 -5.32 -9.43 11.40
CA LYS A 284 -5.96 -9.51 12.72
C LYS A 284 -6.73 -8.23 13.02
N ARG A 285 -7.93 -8.37 13.61
CA ARG A 285 -8.81 -7.25 13.97
C ARG A 285 -8.18 -6.37 15.04
N ASP A 286 -8.16 -5.05 14.78
CA ASP A 286 -7.72 -4.03 15.75
C ASP A 286 -8.93 -3.59 16.58
N LEU A 287 -8.97 -3.94 17.86
CA LEU A 287 -10.11 -3.71 18.75
C LEU A 287 -9.83 -2.58 19.76
N PHE A 288 -9.28 -1.46 19.27
CA PHE A 288 -8.87 -0.36 20.15
C PHE A 288 -9.99 0.58 20.59
N ARG A 289 -11.10 0.64 19.86
CA ARG A 289 -12.22 1.55 20.14
C ARG A 289 -13.54 0.79 20.19
N PRO A 290 -14.49 1.17 21.07
CA PRO A 290 -15.80 0.52 21.16
C PRO A 290 -16.53 0.45 19.81
N ARG A 291 -16.43 1.50 18.99
CA ARG A 291 -17.01 1.53 17.64
C ARG A 291 -16.41 0.46 16.69
N ASP A 292 -15.13 0.10 16.86
CA ASP A 292 -14.49 -0.94 16.06
C ASP A 292 -15.03 -2.31 16.47
N VAL A 293 -15.21 -2.54 17.78
CA VAL A 293 -15.84 -3.76 18.31
C VAL A 293 -17.26 -3.90 17.75
N MET A 294 -18.09 -2.84 17.86
CA MET A 294 -19.46 -2.86 17.34
C MET A 294 -19.53 -3.14 15.83
N ARG A 295 -18.61 -2.55 15.06
CA ARG A 295 -18.52 -2.81 13.62
C ARG A 295 -18.21 -4.27 13.33
N TYR A 296 -17.27 -4.89 14.06
CA TYR A 296 -16.93 -6.29 13.86
C TYR A 296 -18.06 -7.24 14.29
N VAL A 297 -18.71 -6.96 15.41
CA VAL A 297 -19.91 -7.71 15.85
C VAL A 297 -21.01 -7.66 14.78
N LYS A 298 -21.26 -6.48 14.21
CA LYS A 298 -22.23 -6.34 13.11
C LYS A 298 -21.84 -7.19 11.90
N ASN A 299 -20.56 -7.13 11.48
CA ASN A 299 -20.07 -7.91 10.35
C ASN A 299 -20.20 -9.42 10.62
N ASP A 300 -19.81 -9.88 11.81
CA ASP A 300 -19.93 -11.30 12.20
C ASP A 300 -21.39 -11.80 12.20
N LEU A 301 -22.33 -10.96 12.65
CA LEU A 301 -23.75 -11.27 12.56
C LEU A 301 -24.26 -11.33 11.11
N GLU A 302 -23.76 -10.47 10.24
CA GLU A 302 -24.08 -10.50 8.80
C GLU A 302 -23.50 -11.74 8.12
N ASP A 303 -22.27 -12.11 8.47
CA ASP A 303 -21.59 -13.31 7.98
C ASP A 303 -22.32 -14.59 8.42
N GLY A 304 -22.76 -14.66 9.68
CA GLY A 304 -23.58 -15.75 10.20
C GLY A 304 -24.95 -15.92 9.52
N ARG A 305 -25.45 -14.86 8.87
CA ARG A 305 -26.68 -14.89 8.04
C ARG A 305 -26.41 -15.32 6.59
N GLY A 306 -25.23 -15.87 6.29
CA GLY A 306 -24.83 -16.36 4.98
C GLY A 306 -24.17 -15.34 4.05
N LYS A 307 -23.93 -14.09 4.51
CA LYS A 307 -23.16 -13.11 3.75
C LYS A 307 -21.65 -13.42 3.74
N GLY A 308 -21.16 -14.20 4.71
CA GLY A 308 -19.77 -14.67 4.80
C GLY A 308 -19.39 -15.79 3.83
N ASN A 309 -20.27 -16.16 2.90
CA ASN A 309 -19.92 -17.16 1.90
C ASN A 309 -18.79 -16.64 1.00
N ILE A 310 -17.75 -17.48 0.83
CA ILE A 310 -16.64 -17.19 -0.06
C ILE A 310 -17.01 -17.62 -1.48
N TYR A 311 -16.73 -16.78 -2.46
CA TYR A 311 -16.96 -17.05 -3.87
C TYR A 311 -15.67 -16.84 -4.68
N ILE A 312 -15.52 -17.66 -5.72
CA ILE A 312 -14.49 -17.48 -6.74
C ILE A 312 -15.14 -17.51 -8.12
N SER A 313 -14.39 -17.20 -9.17
CA SER A 313 -14.86 -17.37 -10.54
C SER A 313 -14.20 -18.59 -11.16
N ILE A 314 -14.97 -19.50 -11.78
CA ILE A 314 -14.44 -20.60 -12.59
C ILE A 314 -15.08 -20.53 -13.97
N ALA A 315 -14.27 -20.46 -15.01
CA ALA A 315 -14.74 -20.30 -16.40
C ALA A 315 -15.77 -19.17 -16.57
N GLY A 316 -15.59 -18.05 -15.84
CA GLY A 316 -16.51 -16.90 -15.86
C GLY A 316 -17.74 -17.04 -14.93
N HIS A 317 -18.00 -18.21 -14.37
CA HIS A 317 -19.11 -18.44 -13.45
C HIS A 317 -18.71 -18.13 -12.00
N ARG A 318 -19.54 -17.37 -11.28
CA ARG A 318 -19.36 -17.15 -9.84
C ARG A 318 -19.82 -18.37 -9.07
N VAL A 319 -18.89 -19.10 -8.41
CA VAL A 319 -19.14 -20.34 -7.68
C VAL A 319 -18.83 -20.19 -6.20
N ARG A 320 -19.58 -20.90 -5.35
CA ARG A 320 -19.40 -20.86 -3.91
C ARG A 320 -18.33 -21.86 -3.47
N VAL A 321 -17.45 -21.45 -2.57
CA VAL A 321 -16.53 -22.34 -1.83
C VAL A 321 -17.33 -23.10 -0.77
N LEU A 322 -17.14 -24.41 -0.71
CA LEU A 322 -17.81 -25.31 0.21
C LEU A 322 -16.87 -25.67 1.39
N GLY A 323 -17.36 -25.44 2.61
CA GLY A 323 -16.60 -25.67 3.82
C GLY A 323 -15.49 -24.62 4.04
N HIS A 324 -14.53 -24.95 4.90
CA HIS A 324 -13.41 -24.07 5.21
C HIS A 324 -12.39 -24.04 4.07
N VAL A 325 -11.76 -22.89 3.86
CA VAL A 325 -10.58 -22.78 2.99
C VAL A 325 -9.47 -23.63 3.58
N GLY A 326 -8.97 -24.57 2.79
CA GLY A 326 -7.89 -25.45 3.21
C GLY A 326 -6.51 -24.80 3.07
N LEU A 327 -5.49 -25.53 3.52
CA LEU A 327 -4.09 -25.11 3.43
C LEU A 327 -3.71 -24.81 1.97
N CYS A 328 -4.02 -25.72 1.04
CA CYS A 328 -3.62 -25.68 -0.36
C CYS A 328 -4.75 -25.93 -1.36
N HIS A 329 -5.98 -26.16 -0.90
CA HIS A 329 -7.11 -26.52 -1.77
C HIS A 329 -8.42 -25.92 -1.30
N VAL A 330 -9.29 -25.62 -2.24
CA VAL A 330 -10.70 -25.28 -2.00
C VAL A 330 -11.60 -26.19 -2.86
N SER A 331 -12.76 -26.53 -2.31
CA SER A 331 -13.84 -27.22 -3.02
C SER A 331 -14.95 -26.22 -3.37
N CYS A 332 -15.42 -26.21 -4.59
CA CYS A 332 -16.42 -25.26 -5.08
C CYS A 332 -17.64 -25.98 -5.62
N ASP A 333 -18.83 -25.46 -5.32
CA ASP A 333 -20.08 -25.94 -5.88
C ASP A 333 -20.20 -25.51 -7.36
N VAL A 334 -20.22 -26.49 -8.25
CA VAL A 334 -20.38 -26.30 -9.70
C VAL A 334 -21.58 -27.09 -10.23
N THR A 335 -22.56 -27.38 -9.35
CA THR A 335 -23.79 -28.08 -9.72
C THR A 335 -24.53 -27.30 -10.81
N GLY A 336 -24.91 -28.00 -11.88
CA GLY A 336 -25.61 -27.42 -13.03
C GLY A 336 -24.72 -26.62 -14.01
N LEU A 337 -23.38 -26.53 -13.75
CA LEU A 337 -22.44 -25.85 -14.63
C LEU A 337 -21.58 -26.87 -15.42
N ASP A 338 -21.24 -26.55 -16.67
CA ASP A 338 -20.32 -27.37 -17.48
C ASP A 338 -18.87 -27.01 -17.23
N ILE A 339 -18.42 -27.21 -15.98
CA ILE A 339 -17.03 -27.00 -15.55
C ILE A 339 -16.24 -28.27 -15.72
N LYS A 340 -15.01 -28.16 -16.25
CA LYS A 340 -14.11 -29.28 -16.56
C LYS A 340 -12.76 -29.13 -15.88
N ASN A 341 -12.05 -30.25 -15.78
CA ASN A 341 -10.64 -30.22 -15.35
C ASN A 341 -9.83 -29.38 -16.35
N GLY A 342 -9.01 -28.49 -15.83
CA GLY A 342 -8.23 -27.53 -16.63
C GLY A 342 -8.88 -26.14 -16.77
N ASP A 343 -10.16 -25.99 -16.46
CA ASP A 343 -10.83 -24.68 -16.51
C ASP A 343 -10.18 -23.67 -15.57
N THR A 344 -10.08 -22.43 -16.04
CA THR A 344 -9.45 -21.33 -15.28
C THR A 344 -10.30 -20.92 -14.09
N ALA A 345 -9.66 -20.87 -12.92
CA ALA A 345 -10.20 -20.33 -11.69
C ALA A 345 -9.51 -18.99 -11.34
N ILE A 346 -10.31 -17.97 -11.06
CA ILE A 346 -9.86 -16.62 -10.67
C ILE A 346 -10.32 -16.34 -9.26
N LEU A 347 -9.36 -15.93 -8.40
CA LEU A 347 -9.59 -15.67 -6.98
C LEU A 347 -9.11 -14.25 -6.62
N ASP A 348 -9.91 -13.54 -5.85
CA ASP A 348 -9.48 -12.27 -5.26
C ASP A 348 -8.61 -12.56 -4.03
N VAL A 349 -7.42 -11.97 -4.02
CA VAL A 349 -6.48 -12.07 -2.90
C VAL A 349 -5.98 -10.69 -2.51
N ASN A 350 -5.57 -10.55 -1.26
CA ASN A 350 -4.82 -9.36 -0.86
C ASN A 350 -3.34 -9.54 -1.22
N PRO A 351 -2.77 -8.77 -2.15
CA PRO A 351 -1.39 -8.95 -2.59
C PRO A 351 -0.35 -8.85 -1.48
N LEU A 352 -0.66 -8.15 -0.38
CA LEU A 352 0.20 -8.04 0.80
C LEU A 352 0.38 -9.38 1.54
N TYR A 353 -0.53 -10.33 1.32
CA TYR A 353 -0.49 -11.67 1.94
C TYR A 353 -0.22 -12.77 0.91
N LEU A 354 0.03 -12.39 -0.34
CA LEU A 354 0.38 -13.34 -1.39
C LEU A 354 1.68 -14.06 -1.02
N SER A 355 1.68 -15.39 -1.15
CA SER A 355 2.88 -16.18 -0.96
C SER A 355 4.00 -15.75 -1.94
N PRO A 356 5.24 -15.60 -1.48
CA PRO A 356 6.37 -15.32 -2.37
C PRO A 356 6.64 -16.44 -3.39
N LEU A 357 6.08 -17.64 -3.17
CA LEU A 357 6.17 -18.78 -4.09
C LEU A 357 5.21 -18.67 -5.28
N VAL A 358 4.24 -17.76 -5.23
CA VAL A 358 3.32 -17.51 -6.35
C VAL A 358 3.99 -16.56 -7.34
N THR A 359 4.17 -17.02 -8.57
CA THR A 359 4.76 -16.22 -9.65
C THR A 359 3.87 -15.03 -9.97
N LYS A 360 4.45 -13.84 -10.06
CA LYS A 360 3.78 -12.64 -10.55
C LYS A 360 3.94 -12.54 -12.07
N GLU A 361 2.84 -12.37 -12.78
CA GLU A 361 2.81 -12.22 -14.24
C GLU A 361 2.14 -10.90 -14.60
N TYR A 362 2.83 -10.07 -15.35
CA TYR A 362 2.35 -8.78 -15.82
C TYR A 362 1.86 -8.92 -17.26
N VAL A 363 0.58 -8.63 -17.51
CA VAL A 363 -0.09 -8.75 -18.80
C VAL A 363 -0.57 -7.38 -19.31
#